data_5639d27031d21eed2bec41e52a3cb149
#
_entry.id   5639d27031d21eed2bec41e52a3cb149
#
_cell.length_a   1.000
_cell.length_b   1.000
_cell.length_c   1.000
_cell.angle_alpha   90.00
_cell.angle_beta   90.00
_cell.angle_gamma   90.00
#
_symmetry.space_group_name_H-M   'P 1'
#
loop_
_entity.id
_entity.type
_entity.pdbx_description
1 polymer ?
#
loop_
_entity_poly.entity_id
_entity_poly.type
_entity_poly.pdbx_seq_one_letter_code
_entity_poly.pdbx_strand_id
1 'polypeptide(L)'
;MPIPSLKEQFAALVAAPSVSCTQPSWDQSNRPVIELLAAWLGELGFACETQEIAPGKFNLLASYGSGPGGLVLAGHSDTVPFDAELWKSDPLQLREADDRWYGLGSCDMKGFFALVIEAVLPLLDQPFRQPLLILATCDEESSMSGARALAEAGRPLGRAAVIGEPTGLRPVRLHKGIMMEGISIQGQSGHSSNPAYGHNALEAMHAAMGELLTLRQQWQREYNNPLFDVSVPTLNLGCIHGGDNPNRICGQCALEFDLRPLPGMEPEQLRAAIRQRLQPLAELHQVQIELAPLFPSVPAFEQAAGGELVTLAERLTGHVAEAVAFATEAPYLQQLGCETIVLGPGDIACAHQPDEYLDLARIEPTVRLLRSMIDHYCLQPASRG
;
A
#
# COMPACT_ATOMS: atom_id res chain seq x y z
N MET A 1 30.64 -4.82 -11.62
CA MET A 1 31.20 -3.55 -11.04
C MET A 1 31.12 -3.65 -9.52
N PRO A 2 32.02 -3.05 -8.74
CA PRO A 2 31.87 -3.11 -7.29
C PRO A 2 30.54 -2.48 -6.89
N ILE A 3 29.88 -3.07 -5.91
CA ILE A 3 28.60 -2.52 -5.37
C ILE A 3 28.88 -1.13 -4.81
N PRO A 4 28.08 -0.11 -5.16
CA PRO A 4 28.23 1.23 -4.61
C PRO A 4 28.07 1.22 -3.09
N SER A 5 28.66 2.20 -2.40
CA SER A 5 28.45 2.39 -0.96
C SER A 5 26.98 2.64 -0.65
N LEU A 6 26.55 2.42 0.59
CA LEU A 6 25.16 2.63 1.03
C LEU A 6 24.64 4.02 0.62
N LYS A 7 25.44 5.08 0.85
CA LYS A 7 25.05 6.45 0.48
C LYS A 7 24.92 6.65 -1.03
N GLU A 8 25.79 6.05 -1.83
CA GLU A 8 25.71 6.09 -3.30
C GLU A 8 24.48 5.33 -3.82
N GLN A 9 24.13 4.19 -3.19
CA GLN A 9 22.90 3.46 -3.50
C GLN A 9 21.66 4.32 -3.20
N PHE A 10 21.58 4.96 -2.02
CA PHE A 10 20.50 5.90 -1.70
C PHE A 10 20.43 7.03 -2.70
N ALA A 11 21.57 7.65 -3.04
CA ALA A 11 21.62 8.74 -4.02
C ALA A 11 21.10 8.31 -5.39
N ALA A 12 21.49 7.12 -5.85
CA ALA A 12 21.02 6.59 -7.13
C ALA A 12 19.52 6.25 -7.13
N LEU A 13 19.00 5.67 -6.05
CA LEU A 13 17.57 5.35 -5.91
C LEU A 13 16.71 6.60 -5.82
N VAL A 14 17.14 7.61 -5.08
CA VAL A 14 16.45 8.92 -5.03
C VAL A 14 16.45 9.59 -6.40
N ALA A 15 17.59 9.57 -7.11
CA ALA A 15 17.73 10.19 -8.43
C ALA A 15 16.96 9.48 -9.54
N ALA A 16 16.55 8.23 -9.34
CA ALA A 16 15.74 7.47 -10.30
C ALA A 16 14.25 7.84 -10.17
N PRO A 17 13.68 8.62 -11.11
CA PRO A 17 12.27 9.00 -11.04
C PRO A 17 11.37 7.78 -11.25
N SER A 18 10.30 7.69 -10.44
CA SER A 18 9.39 6.53 -10.44
C SER A 18 8.02 6.87 -9.87
N VAL A 19 7.50 8.06 -10.17
CA VAL A 19 6.19 8.49 -9.65
C VAL A 19 5.08 7.59 -10.17
N SER A 20 4.26 7.07 -9.27
CA SER A 20 3.02 6.37 -9.58
C SER A 20 1.82 7.28 -9.36
N CYS A 21 1.00 7.45 -10.38
CA CYS A 21 -0.14 8.35 -10.35
C CYS A 21 -1.26 7.89 -11.27
N THR A 22 -2.51 8.08 -10.83
CA THR A 22 -3.69 7.82 -11.66
C THR A 22 -3.87 8.83 -12.80
N GLN A 23 -3.21 10.00 -12.71
CA GLN A 23 -3.14 10.97 -13.80
C GLN A 23 -1.98 10.63 -14.75
N PRO A 24 -2.23 10.28 -16.02
CA PRO A 24 -1.18 9.85 -16.96
C PRO A 24 -0.06 10.87 -17.19
N SER A 25 -0.34 12.17 -17.01
CA SER A 25 0.67 13.23 -17.18
C SER A 25 1.72 13.28 -16.07
N TRP A 26 1.44 12.67 -14.91
CA TRP A 26 2.33 12.61 -13.76
C TRP A 26 2.94 11.21 -13.57
N ASP A 27 2.29 10.20 -14.17
CA ASP A 27 2.69 8.81 -14.03
C ASP A 27 4.01 8.52 -14.76
N GLN A 28 4.90 7.81 -14.10
CA GLN A 28 6.24 7.48 -14.59
C GLN A 28 6.49 5.98 -14.52
N SER A 29 7.45 5.53 -15.32
CA SER A 29 7.94 4.16 -15.21
C SER A 29 8.88 4.00 -14.02
N ASN A 30 8.73 2.91 -13.28
CA ASN A 30 9.67 2.51 -12.22
C ASN A 30 10.88 1.73 -12.77
N ARG A 31 10.98 1.54 -14.10
CA ARG A 31 12.08 0.79 -14.75
C ARG A 31 13.48 1.22 -14.27
N PRO A 32 13.80 2.54 -14.14
CA PRO A 32 15.13 2.95 -13.70
C PRO A 32 15.51 2.40 -12.30
N VAL A 33 14.56 2.35 -11.37
CA VAL A 33 14.76 1.78 -10.03
C VAL A 33 14.98 0.27 -10.11
N ILE A 34 14.13 -0.42 -10.89
CA ILE A 34 14.23 -1.88 -11.09
C ILE A 34 15.57 -2.28 -11.73
N GLU A 35 16.05 -1.54 -12.72
CA GLU A 35 17.33 -1.81 -13.38
C GLU A 35 18.53 -1.62 -12.43
N LEU A 36 18.51 -0.59 -11.57
CA LEU A 36 19.52 -0.40 -10.53
C LEU A 36 19.55 -1.59 -9.55
N LEU A 37 18.38 -1.95 -9.01
CA LEU A 37 18.28 -3.05 -8.06
C LEU A 37 18.68 -4.39 -8.69
N ALA A 38 18.22 -4.67 -9.90
CA ALA A 38 18.57 -5.91 -10.61
C ALA A 38 20.07 -5.99 -10.90
N ALA A 39 20.71 -4.88 -11.27
CA ALA A 39 22.14 -4.83 -11.51
C ALA A 39 22.93 -5.10 -10.23
N TRP A 40 22.62 -4.43 -9.12
CA TRP A 40 23.34 -4.62 -7.84
C TRP A 40 23.12 -6.00 -7.26
N LEU A 41 21.87 -6.48 -7.23
CA LEU A 41 21.56 -7.81 -6.71
C LEU A 41 22.13 -8.93 -7.59
N GLY A 42 22.15 -8.75 -8.92
CA GLY A 42 22.79 -9.67 -9.85
C GLY A 42 24.31 -9.79 -9.61
N GLU A 43 25.03 -8.69 -9.38
CA GLU A 43 26.45 -8.69 -9.00
C GLU A 43 26.69 -9.41 -7.67
N LEU A 44 25.72 -9.42 -6.76
CA LEU A 44 25.76 -10.16 -5.49
C LEU A 44 25.37 -11.63 -5.62
N GLY A 45 25.06 -12.10 -6.84
CA GLY A 45 24.74 -13.50 -7.12
C GLY A 45 23.26 -13.86 -6.94
N PHE A 46 22.36 -12.88 -6.81
CA PHE A 46 20.91 -13.13 -6.83
C PHE A 46 20.45 -13.49 -8.25
N ALA A 47 19.54 -14.44 -8.34
CA ALA A 47 18.77 -14.70 -9.56
C ALA A 47 17.64 -13.68 -9.67
N CYS A 48 17.76 -12.73 -10.62
CA CYS A 48 16.82 -11.64 -10.80
C CYS A 48 15.82 -11.97 -11.91
N GLU A 49 14.52 -11.90 -11.59
CA GLU A 49 13.40 -12.02 -12.50
C GLU A 49 12.65 -10.67 -12.51
N THR A 50 12.58 -10.02 -13.68
CA THR A 50 11.79 -8.78 -13.87
C THR A 50 10.51 -9.11 -14.60
N GLN A 51 9.37 -8.70 -14.05
CA GLN A 51 8.04 -8.93 -14.59
C GLN A 51 7.40 -7.59 -14.98
N GLU A 52 7.03 -7.42 -16.24
CA GLU A 52 6.23 -6.27 -16.67
C GLU A 52 4.76 -6.53 -16.35
N ILE A 53 4.19 -5.74 -15.45
CA ILE A 53 2.81 -5.86 -14.96
C ILE A 53 1.85 -5.06 -15.82
N ALA A 54 2.29 -3.87 -16.23
CA ALA A 54 1.61 -2.98 -17.16
C ALA A 54 2.68 -2.22 -17.95
N PRO A 55 2.34 -1.55 -19.06
CA PRO A 55 3.32 -0.82 -19.84
C PRO A 55 4.16 0.15 -19.00
N GLY A 56 5.46 -0.14 -18.88
CA GLY A 56 6.39 0.65 -18.09
C GLY A 56 6.37 0.40 -16.58
N LYS A 57 5.59 -0.55 -16.07
CA LYS A 57 5.46 -0.90 -14.66
C LYS A 57 5.99 -2.31 -14.40
N PHE A 58 6.97 -2.43 -13.52
CA PHE A 58 7.74 -3.66 -13.35
C PHE A 58 7.83 -4.08 -11.89
N ASN A 59 7.69 -5.38 -11.64
CA ASN A 59 8.15 -6.01 -10.41
C ASN A 59 9.55 -6.61 -10.61
N LEU A 60 10.35 -6.62 -9.56
CA LEU A 60 11.61 -7.37 -9.47
C LEU A 60 11.47 -8.43 -8.38
N LEU A 61 11.77 -9.68 -8.73
CA LEU A 61 11.94 -10.78 -7.81
C LEU A 61 13.41 -11.22 -7.87
N ALA A 62 14.19 -10.90 -6.84
CA ALA A 62 15.59 -11.28 -6.75
C ALA A 62 15.78 -12.31 -5.64
N SER A 63 16.17 -13.54 -6.00
CA SER A 63 16.28 -14.66 -5.07
C SER A 63 17.73 -15.11 -4.89
N TYR A 64 18.12 -15.42 -3.65
CA TYR A 64 19.41 -15.99 -3.28
C TYR A 64 19.20 -17.25 -2.43
N GLY A 65 19.91 -18.32 -2.75
CA GLY A 65 19.68 -19.63 -2.14
C GLY A 65 18.58 -20.41 -2.85
N SER A 66 18.19 -21.55 -2.30
CA SER A 66 17.20 -22.44 -2.91
C SER A 66 16.41 -23.24 -1.87
N GLY A 67 15.30 -23.84 -2.28
CA GLY A 67 14.44 -24.66 -1.44
C GLY A 67 13.13 -23.96 -1.05
N PRO A 68 12.25 -24.66 -0.29
CA PRO A 68 11.01 -24.11 0.17
C PRO A 68 11.18 -23.19 1.41
N GLY A 69 10.25 -22.29 1.62
CA GLY A 69 10.24 -21.39 2.76
C GLY A 69 11.07 -20.14 2.54
N GLY A 70 11.80 -19.70 3.57
CA GLY A 70 12.67 -18.53 3.52
C GLY A 70 11.96 -17.21 3.84
N LEU A 71 12.68 -16.12 3.63
CA LEU A 71 12.26 -14.76 3.96
C LEU A 71 12.07 -13.92 2.70
N VAL A 72 11.00 -13.18 2.65
CA VAL A 72 10.75 -12.12 1.66
C VAL A 72 11.01 -10.77 2.33
N LEU A 73 11.90 -9.96 1.76
CA LEU A 73 12.07 -8.54 2.10
C LEU A 73 11.45 -7.74 0.96
N ALA A 74 10.30 -7.15 1.21
CA ALA A 74 9.46 -6.52 0.22
C ALA A 74 9.38 -5.00 0.40
N GLY A 75 9.16 -4.32 -0.70
CA GLY A 75 8.84 -2.91 -0.74
C GLY A 75 8.43 -2.47 -2.14
N HIS A 76 7.91 -1.25 -2.24
CA HIS A 76 7.59 -0.67 -3.53
C HIS A 76 8.75 0.17 -4.08
N SER A 77 8.81 0.27 -5.40
CA SER A 77 9.86 0.98 -6.15
C SER A 77 9.40 2.32 -6.69
N ASP A 78 8.13 2.62 -6.54
CA ASP A 78 7.50 3.88 -6.95
C ASP A 78 7.48 4.90 -5.81
N THR A 79 7.01 6.10 -6.11
CA THR A 79 6.85 7.22 -5.17
C THR A 79 5.59 8.00 -5.53
N VAL A 80 5.07 8.78 -4.58
CA VAL A 80 3.98 9.73 -4.85
C VAL A 80 4.42 10.88 -5.76
N PRO A 81 3.47 11.57 -6.44
CA PRO A 81 3.72 12.87 -7.03
C PRO A 81 4.21 13.89 -5.99
N PHE A 82 5.04 14.81 -6.41
CA PHE A 82 5.60 15.86 -5.55
C PHE A 82 5.47 17.24 -6.18
N ASP A 83 5.39 18.25 -5.34
CA ASP A 83 5.44 19.66 -5.74
C ASP A 83 6.85 20.21 -5.44
N ALA A 84 7.69 20.30 -6.45
CA ALA A 84 9.09 20.70 -6.30
C ALA A 84 9.27 22.11 -5.69
N GLU A 85 8.28 23.00 -5.85
CA GLU A 85 8.33 24.36 -5.32
C GLU A 85 8.23 24.41 -3.79
N LEU A 86 7.67 23.34 -3.18
CA LEU A 86 7.54 23.21 -1.73
C LEU A 86 8.80 22.62 -1.06
N TRP A 87 9.72 22.03 -1.86
CA TRP A 87 10.95 21.44 -1.34
C TRP A 87 12.06 22.48 -1.20
N LYS A 88 12.87 22.37 -0.14
CA LYS A 88 14.06 23.23 0.08
C LYS A 88 15.27 22.82 -0.76
N SER A 89 15.23 21.61 -1.33
CA SER A 89 16.27 21.08 -2.23
C SER A 89 15.60 20.27 -3.33
N ASP A 90 16.33 19.93 -4.38
CA ASP A 90 15.83 19.05 -5.45
C ASP A 90 15.38 17.70 -4.83
N PRO A 91 14.10 17.30 -4.95
CA PRO A 91 13.58 16.04 -4.40
C PRO A 91 14.24 14.79 -5.01
N LEU A 92 14.81 14.89 -6.21
CA LEU A 92 15.52 13.80 -6.88
C LEU A 92 17.05 13.86 -6.66
N GLN A 93 17.52 14.66 -5.73
CA GLN A 93 18.92 14.73 -5.36
C GLN A 93 19.11 14.51 -3.85
N LEU A 94 19.80 13.42 -3.50
CA LEU A 94 20.07 13.11 -2.09
C LEU A 94 20.86 14.24 -1.43
N ARG A 95 20.31 14.84 -0.38
CA ARG A 95 20.94 15.88 0.43
C ARG A 95 21.16 15.37 1.85
N GLU A 96 22.38 15.44 2.35
CA GLU A 96 22.68 15.16 3.75
C GLU A 96 22.76 16.47 4.54
N ALA A 97 21.96 16.58 5.59
CA ALA A 97 21.99 17.66 6.57
C ALA A 97 21.29 17.22 7.86
N ASP A 98 21.67 17.80 8.99
CA ASP A 98 20.99 17.63 10.29
C ASP A 98 20.81 16.13 10.67
N ASP A 99 21.83 15.30 10.44
CA ASP A 99 21.83 13.86 10.65
C ASP A 99 20.70 13.13 9.88
N ARG A 100 20.34 13.63 8.70
CA ARG A 100 19.28 13.10 7.83
C ARG A 100 19.71 13.03 6.38
N TRP A 101 19.15 12.07 5.69
CA TRP A 101 19.18 11.96 4.23
C TRP A 101 17.84 12.36 3.63
N TYR A 102 17.81 13.54 2.99
CA TYR A 102 16.62 14.10 2.34
C TYR A 102 16.56 13.68 0.89
N GLY A 103 15.38 13.33 0.40
CA GLY A 103 15.08 13.01 -0.98
C GLY A 103 13.81 12.17 -1.10
N LEU A 104 13.12 12.26 -2.22
CA LEU A 104 11.88 11.53 -2.48
C LEU A 104 12.13 10.02 -2.55
N GLY A 105 11.38 9.25 -1.74
CA GLY A 105 11.57 7.81 -1.58
C GLY A 105 12.73 7.43 -0.65
N SER A 106 13.36 8.40 0.05
CA SER A 106 14.36 8.11 1.08
C SER A 106 13.73 7.45 2.31
N CYS A 107 12.50 7.85 2.64
CA CYS A 107 11.67 7.32 3.72
C CYS A 107 10.66 6.30 3.19
N ASP A 108 9.97 6.62 2.12
CA ASP A 108 8.84 5.88 1.56
C ASP A 108 9.08 5.57 0.06
N MET A 109 9.55 4.34 -0.29
CA MET A 109 10.36 3.51 0.61
C MET A 109 11.59 2.98 -0.12
N LYS A 110 12.00 3.65 -1.25
CA LYS A 110 13.15 3.17 -2.08
C LYS A 110 14.44 2.99 -1.28
N GLY A 111 14.67 3.84 -0.27
CA GLY A 111 15.81 3.73 0.64
C GLY A 111 15.91 2.40 1.37
N PHE A 112 14.80 1.72 1.62
CA PHE A 112 14.76 0.42 2.26
C PHE A 112 15.60 -0.62 1.51
N PHE A 113 15.58 -0.62 0.18
CA PHE A 113 16.34 -1.59 -0.62
C PHE A 113 17.86 -1.47 -0.43
N ALA A 114 18.37 -0.24 -0.27
CA ALA A 114 19.79 -0.04 0.03
C ALA A 114 20.16 -0.61 1.41
N LEU A 115 19.27 -0.48 2.41
CA LEU A 115 19.47 -1.08 3.74
C LEU A 115 19.40 -2.61 3.70
N VAL A 116 18.53 -3.17 2.86
CA VAL A 116 18.49 -4.63 2.61
C VAL A 116 19.80 -5.12 2.02
N ILE A 117 20.35 -4.45 1.01
CA ILE A 117 21.63 -4.79 0.41
C ILE A 117 22.75 -4.73 1.45
N GLU A 118 22.82 -3.67 2.25
CA GLU A 118 23.81 -3.53 3.34
C GLU A 118 23.67 -4.63 4.40
N ALA A 119 22.46 -5.08 4.69
CA ALA A 119 22.21 -6.16 5.64
C ALA A 119 22.66 -7.51 5.12
N VAL A 120 22.48 -7.80 3.83
CA VAL A 120 22.79 -9.10 3.24
C VAL A 120 24.27 -9.29 2.91
N LEU A 121 24.98 -8.21 2.56
CA LEU A 121 26.41 -8.26 2.13
C LEU A 121 27.31 -9.16 2.99
N PRO A 122 27.36 -9.03 4.33
CA PRO A 122 28.25 -9.84 5.16
C PRO A 122 27.78 -11.29 5.35
N LEU A 123 26.61 -11.65 4.83
CA LEU A 123 26.01 -12.97 4.96
C LEU A 123 26.20 -13.85 3.71
N LEU A 124 26.58 -13.27 2.56
CA LEU A 124 26.64 -13.98 1.28
C LEU A 124 27.66 -15.12 1.24
N ASP A 125 28.71 -15.07 2.07
CA ASP A 125 29.69 -16.15 2.20
C ASP A 125 29.19 -17.34 3.05
N GLN A 126 27.99 -17.21 3.65
CA GLN A 126 27.42 -18.27 4.49
C GLN A 126 26.49 -19.18 3.67
N PRO A 127 26.31 -20.44 4.08
CA PRO A 127 25.44 -21.38 3.39
C PRO A 127 23.96 -21.04 3.70
N PHE A 128 23.25 -20.44 2.76
CA PHE A 128 21.81 -20.26 2.86
C PHE A 128 21.10 -21.62 2.80
N ARG A 129 20.34 -21.92 3.84
CA ARG A 129 19.53 -23.14 3.98
C ARG A 129 18.12 -23.00 3.43
N GLN A 130 17.63 -21.78 3.39
CA GLN A 130 16.35 -21.39 2.81
C GLN A 130 16.56 -20.10 1.99
N PRO A 131 15.74 -19.85 0.96
CA PRO A 131 15.96 -18.72 0.08
C PRO A 131 15.67 -17.39 0.79
N LEU A 132 16.42 -16.36 0.42
CA LEU A 132 16.09 -14.97 0.62
C LEU A 132 15.54 -14.43 -0.70
N LEU A 133 14.35 -13.84 -0.66
CA LEU A 133 13.75 -13.12 -1.78
C LEU A 133 13.70 -11.62 -1.46
N ILE A 134 14.26 -10.80 -2.34
CA ILE A 134 14.06 -9.35 -2.34
C ILE A 134 13.02 -9.03 -3.39
N LEU A 135 11.93 -8.44 -2.99
CA LEU A 135 10.77 -8.11 -3.82
C LEU A 135 10.62 -6.60 -3.93
N ALA A 136 10.74 -6.05 -5.14
CA ALA A 136 10.39 -4.68 -5.42
C ALA A 136 9.16 -4.64 -6.33
N THR A 137 8.07 -4.06 -5.87
CA THR A 137 6.79 -3.97 -6.58
C THR A 137 6.62 -2.62 -7.26
N CYS A 138 5.65 -2.53 -8.16
CA CYS A 138 5.23 -1.29 -8.81
C CYS A 138 3.86 -0.84 -8.34
N ASP A 139 3.60 0.46 -8.48
CA ASP A 139 2.30 1.12 -8.31
C ASP A 139 1.64 0.90 -6.93
N GLU A 140 2.42 0.75 -5.89
CA GLU A 140 1.89 0.68 -4.53
C GLU A 140 1.10 1.95 -4.22
N GLU A 141 1.67 3.11 -4.51
CA GLU A 141 1.18 4.45 -4.21
C GLU A 141 -0.10 4.86 -4.99
N SER A 142 -0.55 4.03 -5.93
CA SER A 142 -1.75 4.32 -6.72
C SER A 142 -2.77 3.18 -6.76
N SER A 143 -2.33 1.97 -7.11
CA SER A 143 -3.24 0.86 -7.40
C SER A 143 -2.84 -0.48 -6.79
N MET A 144 -1.63 -0.58 -6.21
CA MET A 144 -1.00 -1.83 -5.73
C MET A 144 -0.99 -2.92 -6.83
N SER A 145 -0.88 -2.52 -8.11
CA SER A 145 -0.98 -3.43 -9.24
C SER A 145 0.10 -4.51 -9.21
N GLY A 146 1.31 -4.16 -8.74
CA GLY A 146 2.43 -5.08 -8.62
C GLY A 146 2.16 -6.24 -7.67
N ALA A 147 1.78 -5.95 -6.43
CA ALA A 147 1.50 -6.97 -5.42
C ALA A 147 0.23 -7.76 -5.75
N ARG A 148 -0.81 -7.10 -6.29
CA ARG A 148 -2.04 -7.77 -6.73
C ARG A 148 -1.74 -8.79 -7.82
N ALA A 149 -0.96 -8.46 -8.83
CA ALA A 149 -0.59 -9.38 -9.90
C ALA A 149 0.15 -10.62 -9.38
N LEU A 150 1.02 -10.46 -8.37
CA LEU A 150 1.68 -11.59 -7.70
C LEU A 150 0.67 -12.49 -6.97
N ALA A 151 -0.27 -11.90 -6.25
CA ALA A 151 -1.32 -12.65 -5.56
C ALA A 151 -2.22 -13.41 -6.54
N GLU A 152 -2.62 -12.79 -7.67
CA GLU A 152 -3.40 -13.41 -8.74
C GLU A 152 -2.63 -14.56 -9.43
N ALA A 153 -1.32 -14.44 -9.58
CA ALA A 153 -0.47 -15.51 -10.12
C ALA A 153 -0.35 -16.71 -9.16
N GLY A 154 -0.56 -16.51 -7.86
CA GLY A 154 -0.60 -17.59 -6.86
C GLY A 154 0.73 -18.31 -6.63
N ARG A 155 1.87 -17.74 -7.05
CA ARG A 155 3.19 -18.35 -6.85
C ARG A 155 3.69 -18.11 -5.42
N PRO A 156 3.94 -19.15 -4.62
CA PRO A 156 4.51 -18.98 -3.29
C PRO A 156 5.86 -18.26 -3.34
N LEU A 157 6.06 -17.28 -2.47
CA LEU A 157 7.28 -16.46 -2.42
C LEU A 157 8.22 -16.87 -1.28
N GLY A 158 7.66 -17.15 -0.10
CA GLY A 158 8.39 -17.50 1.10
C GLY A 158 7.43 -17.91 2.21
N ARG A 159 7.96 -18.24 3.42
CA ARG A 159 7.14 -18.52 4.59
C ARG A 159 6.92 -17.30 5.48
N ALA A 160 7.78 -16.28 5.34
CA ALA A 160 7.72 -15.04 6.09
C ALA A 160 8.00 -13.85 5.17
N ALA A 161 7.35 -12.71 5.41
CA ALA A 161 7.54 -11.50 4.63
C ALA A 161 7.60 -10.26 5.53
N VAL A 162 8.57 -9.39 5.28
CA VAL A 162 8.72 -8.08 5.92
C VAL A 162 8.59 -7.02 4.83
N ILE A 163 7.62 -6.13 4.99
CA ILE A 163 7.42 -4.98 4.10
C ILE A 163 8.03 -3.75 4.79
N GLY A 164 8.95 -3.07 4.09
CA GLY A 164 9.80 -2.03 4.66
C GLY A 164 9.20 -0.64 4.76
N GLU A 165 7.88 -0.51 4.86
CA GLU A 165 7.16 0.75 5.01
C GLU A 165 7.57 1.55 6.25
N PRO A 166 7.36 2.88 6.25
CA PRO A 166 7.82 3.78 7.31
C PRO A 166 7.05 3.60 8.62
N THR A 167 7.47 2.64 9.46
CA THR A 167 6.85 2.34 10.76
C THR A 167 7.67 2.81 11.97
N GLY A 168 8.78 3.50 11.75
CA GLY A 168 9.67 3.93 12.83
C GLY A 168 10.35 2.77 13.56
N LEU A 169 10.55 1.62 12.89
CA LEU A 169 11.03 0.35 13.46
C LEU A 169 10.09 -0.23 14.53
N ARG A 170 8.81 0.09 14.47
CA ARG A 170 7.77 -0.55 15.29
C ARG A 170 7.07 -1.60 14.43
N PRO A 171 7.00 -2.86 14.83
CA PRO A 171 6.34 -3.88 14.02
C PRO A 171 4.85 -3.58 13.90
N VAL A 172 4.31 -3.71 12.70
CA VAL A 172 2.87 -3.57 12.43
C VAL A 172 2.34 -4.91 11.92
N ARG A 173 1.28 -5.39 12.56
CA ARG A 173 0.62 -6.66 12.22
C ARG A 173 -0.85 -6.53 11.82
N LEU A 174 -1.38 -5.30 11.85
CA LEU A 174 -2.74 -4.98 11.39
C LEU A 174 -2.76 -3.65 10.64
N HIS A 175 -3.54 -3.58 9.58
CA HIS A 175 -3.92 -2.31 8.99
C HIS A 175 -5.35 -2.35 8.45
N LYS A 176 -5.96 -1.15 8.31
CA LYS A 176 -7.27 -1.02 7.66
C LYS A 176 -7.16 -1.25 6.17
N GLY A 177 -8.24 -1.70 5.55
CA GLY A 177 -8.36 -1.72 4.10
C GLY A 177 -8.68 -0.35 3.51
N ILE A 178 -8.65 -0.28 2.18
CA ILE A 178 -9.05 0.89 1.39
C ILE A 178 -10.10 0.49 0.37
N MET A 179 -11.21 1.20 0.37
CA MET A 179 -12.24 1.12 -0.67
C MET A 179 -12.65 2.54 -1.04
N MET A 180 -12.36 2.97 -2.25
CA MET A 180 -12.92 4.21 -2.80
C MET A 180 -13.93 3.87 -3.86
N GLU A 181 -15.17 4.29 -3.64
CA GLU A 181 -16.33 3.88 -4.40
C GLU A 181 -17.07 5.10 -4.96
N GLY A 182 -17.65 4.93 -6.15
CA GLY A 182 -18.50 5.93 -6.79
C GLY A 182 -19.95 5.45 -6.89
N ILE A 183 -20.89 6.33 -6.56
CA ILE A 183 -22.31 6.15 -6.91
C ILE A 183 -22.64 7.14 -8.00
N SER A 184 -23.16 6.63 -9.12
CA SER A 184 -23.72 7.44 -10.21
C SER A 184 -25.22 7.23 -10.28
N ILE A 185 -25.98 8.34 -10.29
CA ILE A 185 -27.45 8.31 -10.41
C ILE A 185 -27.86 9.04 -11.68
N GLN A 186 -28.55 8.30 -12.56
CA GLN A 186 -29.12 8.83 -13.79
C GLN A 186 -30.64 8.91 -13.66
N GLY A 187 -31.17 10.12 -13.64
CA GLY A 187 -32.58 10.45 -13.63
C GLY A 187 -33.03 11.01 -14.98
N GLN A 188 -34.06 11.85 -14.93
CA GLN A 188 -34.62 12.54 -16.10
C GLN A 188 -34.78 14.03 -15.80
N SER A 189 -34.17 14.86 -16.63
CA SER A 189 -34.32 16.32 -16.53
C SER A 189 -35.71 16.79 -17.00
N GLY A 190 -36.22 17.85 -16.40
CA GLY A 190 -37.46 18.50 -16.75
C GLY A 190 -37.58 19.90 -16.14
N HIS A 191 -38.65 20.62 -16.44
CA HIS A 191 -38.90 21.95 -15.86
C HIS A 191 -39.36 21.78 -14.39
N SER A 192 -38.69 22.44 -13.45
CA SER A 192 -38.90 22.24 -12.01
C SER A 192 -40.30 22.66 -11.50
N SER A 193 -41.08 23.47 -12.28
CA SER A 193 -42.41 23.85 -11.90
C SER A 193 -43.42 22.67 -11.87
N ASN A 194 -43.11 21.56 -12.51
CA ASN A 194 -43.93 20.36 -12.46
C ASN A 194 -43.04 19.12 -12.26
N PRO A 195 -43.03 18.53 -11.05
CA PRO A 195 -42.24 17.33 -10.75
C PRO A 195 -42.51 16.12 -11.66
N ALA A 196 -43.68 16.04 -12.29
CA ALA A 196 -44.05 14.97 -13.21
C ALA A 196 -43.24 15.01 -14.54
N TYR A 197 -42.45 16.04 -14.80
CA TYR A 197 -41.66 16.18 -16.02
C TYR A 197 -40.30 15.51 -15.96
N GLY A 198 -39.93 14.90 -14.83
CA GLY A 198 -38.65 14.23 -14.71
C GLY A 198 -38.48 13.39 -13.45
N HIS A 199 -37.31 12.82 -13.30
CA HIS A 199 -36.91 12.02 -12.14
C HIS A 199 -35.63 12.63 -11.54
N ASN A 200 -35.73 13.13 -10.30
CA ASN A 200 -34.70 13.97 -9.70
C ASN A 200 -33.55 13.12 -9.13
N ALA A 201 -32.39 13.11 -9.81
CA ALA A 201 -31.20 12.41 -9.36
C ALA A 201 -30.61 12.95 -8.04
N LEU A 202 -30.79 14.25 -7.71
CA LEU A 202 -30.33 14.83 -6.45
C LEU A 202 -31.16 14.35 -5.26
N GLU A 203 -32.48 14.20 -5.42
CA GLU A 203 -33.36 13.67 -4.34
C GLU A 203 -33.04 12.18 -4.10
N ALA A 204 -32.81 11.41 -5.16
CA ALA A 204 -32.36 10.02 -5.04
C ALA A 204 -30.97 9.93 -4.38
N MET A 205 -30.03 10.84 -4.71
CA MET A 205 -28.72 10.88 -4.08
C MET A 205 -28.80 11.26 -2.59
N HIS A 206 -29.67 12.18 -2.21
CA HIS A 206 -29.91 12.49 -0.79
C HIS A 206 -30.35 11.24 -0.02
N ALA A 207 -31.28 10.45 -0.57
CA ALA A 207 -31.71 9.19 0.03
C ALA A 207 -30.55 8.16 0.10
N ALA A 208 -29.76 8.04 -0.98
CA ALA A 208 -28.60 7.14 -1.02
C ALA A 208 -27.55 7.50 0.05
N MET A 209 -27.23 8.79 0.23
CA MET A 209 -26.35 9.23 1.31
C MET A 209 -26.90 8.86 2.70
N GLY A 210 -28.21 8.96 2.91
CA GLY A 210 -28.88 8.52 4.15
C GLY A 210 -28.65 7.03 4.43
N GLU A 211 -28.77 6.18 3.42
CA GLU A 211 -28.51 4.74 3.54
C GLU A 211 -27.04 4.43 3.82
N LEU A 212 -26.08 5.12 3.16
CA LEU A 212 -24.66 4.97 3.44
C LEU A 212 -24.32 5.35 4.89
N LEU A 213 -24.87 6.45 5.41
CA LEU A 213 -24.67 6.87 6.79
C LEU A 213 -25.29 5.88 7.79
N THR A 214 -26.41 5.26 7.43
CA THR A 214 -27.05 4.20 8.22
C THR A 214 -26.17 2.93 8.26
N LEU A 215 -25.66 2.50 7.11
CA LEU A 215 -24.71 1.38 7.03
C LEU A 215 -23.44 1.67 7.84
N ARG A 216 -22.88 2.88 7.75
CA ARG A 216 -21.73 3.29 8.57
C ARG A 216 -22.01 3.09 10.06
N GLN A 217 -23.15 3.56 10.55
CA GLN A 217 -23.53 3.40 11.96
C GLN A 217 -23.75 1.94 12.34
N GLN A 218 -24.29 1.11 11.43
CA GLN A 218 -24.47 -0.31 11.64
C GLN A 218 -23.11 -0.99 11.76
N TRP A 219 -22.20 -0.82 10.81
CA TRP A 219 -20.87 -1.40 10.81
C TRP A 219 -20.02 -0.96 12.01
N GLN A 220 -20.15 0.30 12.45
CA GLN A 220 -19.47 0.80 13.65
C GLN A 220 -19.97 0.16 14.96
N ARG A 221 -21.18 -0.39 14.99
CA ARG A 221 -21.70 -1.17 16.13
C ARG A 221 -21.30 -2.64 16.07
N GLU A 222 -21.18 -3.19 14.86
CA GLU A 222 -20.88 -4.59 14.62
C GLU A 222 -19.38 -4.89 14.67
N TYR A 223 -18.55 -3.96 14.25
CA TYR A 223 -17.11 -4.10 14.13
C TYR A 223 -16.37 -3.09 15.00
N ASN A 224 -15.57 -3.61 15.94
CA ASN A 224 -14.73 -2.80 16.82
C ASN A 224 -13.41 -3.54 17.09
N ASN A 225 -12.29 -2.91 16.79
CA ASN A 225 -10.98 -3.44 17.12
C ASN A 225 -10.18 -2.37 17.89
N PRO A 226 -10.02 -2.54 19.23
CA PRO A 226 -9.39 -1.54 20.10
C PRO A 226 -7.88 -1.37 19.88
N LEU A 227 -7.25 -2.15 19.01
CA LEU A 227 -5.85 -1.99 18.64
C LEU A 227 -5.64 -0.79 17.71
N PHE A 228 -6.68 -0.32 17.02
CA PHE A 228 -6.62 0.88 16.20
C PHE A 228 -6.99 2.13 16.99
N ASP A 229 -6.34 3.26 16.74
CA ASP A 229 -6.69 4.56 17.33
C ASP A 229 -8.16 4.92 17.03
N VAL A 230 -8.59 4.72 15.79
CA VAL A 230 -10.00 4.75 15.40
C VAL A 230 -10.48 3.30 15.31
N SER A 231 -11.02 2.80 16.41
CA SER A 231 -11.32 1.37 16.62
C SER A 231 -12.46 0.81 15.76
N VAL A 232 -13.14 1.64 14.98
CA VAL A 232 -14.28 1.27 14.14
C VAL A 232 -13.99 1.52 12.65
N PRO A 233 -14.73 0.87 11.72
CA PRO A 233 -14.62 1.20 10.31
C PRO A 233 -15.10 2.64 10.07
N THR A 234 -14.50 3.31 9.06
CA THR A 234 -14.89 4.67 8.69
C THR A 234 -15.45 4.71 7.29
N LEU A 235 -16.47 5.54 7.07
CA LEU A 235 -17.01 5.88 5.76
C LEU A 235 -17.12 7.41 5.68
N ASN A 236 -16.44 7.99 4.70
CA ASN A 236 -16.42 9.43 4.44
C ASN A 236 -17.05 9.73 3.09
N LEU A 237 -18.06 10.59 3.06
CA LEU A 237 -18.62 11.14 1.83
C LEU A 237 -17.68 12.25 1.36
N GLY A 238 -16.90 11.99 0.28
CA GLY A 238 -15.79 12.83 -0.13
C GLY A 238 -16.15 13.91 -1.13
N CYS A 239 -16.76 13.51 -2.25
CA CYS A 239 -17.12 14.41 -3.35
C CYS A 239 -18.55 14.18 -3.79
N ILE A 240 -19.26 15.27 -4.15
CA ILE A 240 -20.59 15.20 -4.78
C ILE A 240 -20.67 16.21 -5.93
N HIS A 241 -21.20 15.76 -7.05
CA HIS A 241 -21.40 16.58 -8.23
C HIS A 241 -22.77 16.29 -8.83
N GLY A 242 -23.57 17.32 -9.11
CA GLY A 242 -24.87 17.13 -9.73
C GLY A 242 -25.68 18.41 -9.88
N GLY A 243 -26.57 18.40 -10.88
CA GLY A 243 -27.38 19.56 -11.22
C GLY A 243 -26.61 20.65 -11.98
N ASP A 244 -27.36 21.51 -12.65
CA ASP A 244 -26.80 22.60 -13.46
C ASP A 244 -27.59 23.92 -13.30
N ASN A 245 -28.86 23.84 -12.97
CA ASN A 245 -29.71 25.04 -12.83
C ASN A 245 -30.85 24.79 -11.86
N PRO A 246 -31.18 25.73 -10.92
CA PRO A 246 -32.20 25.55 -9.91
C PRO A 246 -33.64 25.43 -10.45
N ASN A 247 -33.93 25.89 -11.67
CA ASN A 247 -35.26 25.74 -12.29
C ASN A 247 -35.38 24.47 -13.16
N ARG A 248 -34.43 23.55 -13.04
CA ARG A 248 -34.37 22.28 -13.79
C ARG A 248 -34.31 21.10 -12.83
N ILE A 249 -35.12 20.06 -13.06
CA ILE A 249 -34.99 18.77 -12.37
C ILE A 249 -33.64 18.20 -12.68
N CYS A 250 -32.88 17.84 -11.66
CA CYS A 250 -31.53 17.29 -11.81
C CYS A 250 -31.57 15.91 -12.50
N GLY A 251 -30.96 15.81 -13.69
CA GLY A 251 -30.94 14.57 -14.46
C GLY A 251 -29.77 13.66 -14.13
N GLN A 252 -28.72 14.14 -13.44
CA GLN A 252 -27.55 13.34 -13.11
C GLN A 252 -26.89 13.82 -11.82
N CYS A 253 -26.49 12.87 -10.95
CA CYS A 253 -25.73 13.17 -9.74
C CYS A 253 -24.71 12.05 -9.49
N ALA A 254 -23.51 12.42 -9.06
CA ALA A 254 -22.45 11.49 -8.70
C ALA A 254 -21.92 11.79 -7.29
N LEU A 255 -21.61 10.74 -6.54
CA LEU A 255 -21.00 10.79 -5.22
C LEU A 255 -19.78 9.88 -5.20
N GLU A 256 -18.67 10.36 -4.64
CA GLU A 256 -17.48 9.56 -4.35
C GLU A 256 -17.27 9.51 -2.83
N PHE A 257 -16.95 8.32 -2.32
CA PHE A 257 -16.76 8.12 -0.89
C PHE A 257 -15.62 7.14 -0.60
N ASP A 258 -14.97 7.33 0.56
CA ASP A 258 -13.91 6.49 1.10
C ASP A 258 -14.45 5.63 2.23
N LEU A 259 -14.17 4.33 2.18
CA LEU A 259 -14.49 3.36 3.22
C LEU A 259 -13.20 2.67 3.66
N ARG A 260 -12.93 2.67 4.98
CA ARG A 260 -11.78 1.99 5.60
C ARG A 260 -12.27 0.81 6.44
N PRO A 261 -12.36 -0.39 5.85
CA PRO A 261 -12.77 -1.58 6.57
C PRO A 261 -11.72 -2.04 7.58
N LEU A 262 -12.19 -2.67 8.66
CA LEU A 262 -11.34 -3.39 9.61
C LEU A 262 -11.07 -4.82 9.13
N PRO A 263 -10.05 -5.51 9.67
CA PRO A 263 -9.86 -6.94 9.44
C PRO A 263 -11.15 -7.74 9.70
N GLY A 264 -11.44 -8.69 8.80
CA GLY A 264 -12.67 -9.47 8.80
C GLY A 264 -13.84 -8.84 8.03
N MET A 265 -13.66 -7.63 7.49
CA MET A 265 -14.66 -6.99 6.61
C MET A 265 -14.22 -7.12 5.15
N GLU A 266 -14.89 -7.99 4.40
CA GLU A 266 -14.55 -8.28 3.01
C GLU A 266 -15.11 -7.24 2.04
N PRO A 267 -14.32 -6.63 1.13
CA PRO A 267 -14.74 -5.58 0.22
C PRO A 267 -15.98 -5.93 -0.60
N GLU A 268 -16.06 -7.13 -1.15
CA GLU A 268 -17.21 -7.53 -1.97
C GLU A 268 -18.51 -7.69 -1.16
N GLN A 269 -18.41 -8.12 0.11
CA GLN A 269 -19.58 -8.19 1.01
C GLN A 269 -20.08 -6.78 1.35
N LEU A 270 -19.17 -5.84 1.57
CA LEU A 270 -19.52 -4.44 1.82
C LEU A 270 -20.19 -3.80 0.60
N ARG A 271 -19.68 -4.03 -0.61
CA ARG A 271 -20.33 -3.58 -1.86
C ARG A 271 -21.71 -4.20 -2.03
N ALA A 272 -21.85 -5.50 -1.75
CA ALA A 272 -23.14 -6.17 -1.83
C ALA A 272 -24.17 -5.56 -0.87
N ALA A 273 -23.76 -5.25 0.37
CA ALA A 273 -24.62 -4.57 1.35
C ALA A 273 -25.04 -3.17 0.88
N ILE A 274 -24.12 -2.41 0.30
CA ILE A 274 -24.44 -1.08 -0.27
C ILE A 274 -25.43 -1.24 -1.43
N ARG A 275 -25.18 -2.13 -2.39
CA ARG A 275 -26.10 -2.36 -3.53
C ARG A 275 -27.50 -2.75 -3.04
N GLN A 276 -27.60 -3.62 -2.03
CA GLN A 276 -28.88 -4.00 -1.44
C GLN A 276 -29.67 -2.83 -0.88
N ARG A 277 -29.00 -1.82 -0.30
CA ARG A 277 -29.65 -0.62 0.21
C ARG A 277 -30.04 0.36 -0.89
N LEU A 278 -29.28 0.42 -1.98
CA LEU A 278 -29.53 1.34 -3.09
C LEU A 278 -30.64 0.86 -4.03
N GLN A 279 -30.82 -0.45 -4.19
CA GLN A 279 -31.79 -1.02 -5.12
C GLN A 279 -33.24 -0.51 -4.92
N PRO A 280 -33.81 -0.47 -3.70
CA PRO A 280 -35.17 0.06 -3.49
C PRO A 280 -35.31 1.54 -3.86
N LEU A 281 -34.20 2.32 -3.72
CA LEU A 281 -34.21 3.74 -4.06
C LEU A 281 -34.29 3.98 -5.56
N ALA A 282 -33.69 3.11 -6.38
CA ALA A 282 -33.78 3.18 -7.82
C ALA A 282 -35.24 3.04 -8.31
N GLU A 283 -35.99 2.11 -7.71
CA GLU A 283 -37.42 1.92 -8.01
C GLU A 283 -38.26 3.09 -7.49
N LEU A 284 -38.03 3.50 -6.23
CA LEU A 284 -38.82 4.58 -5.58
C LEU A 284 -38.70 5.92 -6.34
N HIS A 285 -37.49 6.27 -6.76
CA HIS A 285 -37.20 7.54 -7.44
C HIS A 285 -37.26 7.41 -8.97
N GLN A 286 -37.51 6.21 -9.52
CA GLN A 286 -37.54 5.92 -10.97
C GLN A 286 -36.26 6.38 -11.68
N VAL A 287 -35.09 6.08 -11.08
CA VAL A 287 -33.74 6.42 -11.57
C VAL A 287 -32.90 5.15 -11.76
N GLN A 288 -31.81 5.28 -12.49
CA GLN A 288 -30.76 4.27 -12.51
C GLN A 288 -29.69 4.61 -11.49
N ILE A 289 -29.27 3.65 -10.67
CA ILE A 289 -28.21 3.81 -9.68
C ILE A 289 -27.12 2.79 -9.97
N GLU A 290 -25.90 3.23 -10.16
CA GLU A 290 -24.72 2.40 -10.34
C GLU A 290 -23.74 2.62 -9.20
N LEU A 291 -23.22 1.54 -8.61
CA LEU A 291 -22.10 1.53 -7.66
C LEU A 291 -20.90 0.86 -8.33
N ALA A 292 -19.79 1.58 -8.44
CA ALA A 292 -18.55 1.08 -9.02
C ALA A 292 -17.34 1.49 -8.17
N PRO A 293 -16.30 0.65 -8.07
CA PRO A 293 -15.04 1.07 -7.46
C PRO A 293 -14.34 2.12 -8.33
N LEU A 294 -13.75 3.14 -7.71
CA LEU A 294 -12.93 4.14 -8.39
C LEU A 294 -11.55 3.55 -8.73
N PHE A 295 -11.07 2.64 -7.90
CA PHE A 295 -9.89 1.79 -8.16
C PHE A 295 -10.03 0.45 -7.39
N PRO A 296 -9.17 -0.55 -7.68
CA PRO A 296 -9.22 -1.83 -6.98
C PRO A 296 -9.04 -1.66 -5.47
N SER A 297 -9.93 -2.26 -4.68
CA SER A 297 -9.86 -2.19 -3.21
C SER A 297 -8.66 -2.94 -2.67
N VAL A 298 -8.09 -2.42 -1.60
CA VAL A 298 -7.06 -3.09 -0.80
C VAL A 298 -7.73 -3.74 0.41
N PRO A 299 -7.63 -5.06 0.61
CA PRO A 299 -8.18 -5.70 1.79
C PRO A 299 -7.54 -5.19 3.09
N ALA A 300 -8.27 -5.26 4.20
CA ALA A 300 -7.66 -5.08 5.51
C ALA A 300 -6.73 -6.25 5.83
N PHE A 301 -5.74 -6.01 6.66
CA PHE A 301 -4.70 -6.97 7.01
C PHE A 301 -4.68 -7.27 8.50
N GLU A 302 -4.53 -8.54 8.85
CA GLU A 302 -4.25 -8.98 10.21
C GLU A 302 -3.35 -10.21 10.21
N GLN A 303 -2.20 -10.11 10.89
CA GLN A 303 -1.33 -11.22 11.23
C GLN A 303 -1.54 -11.60 12.70
N ALA A 304 -1.61 -12.90 12.98
CA ALA A 304 -1.79 -13.42 14.34
C ALA A 304 -0.65 -12.97 15.28
N ALA A 305 -0.98 -12.46 16.46
CA ALA A 305 -0.01 -11.94 17.44
C ALA A 305 1.02 -12.97 17.90
N GLY A 306 0.66 -14.26 17.96
CA GLY A 306 1.55 -15.34 18.38
C GLY A 306 2.38 -15.97 17.26
N GLY A 307 2.38 -15.42 16.07
CA GLY A 307 3.17 -15.89 14.94
C GLY A 307 4.67 -15.82 15.19
N GLU A 308 5.44 -16.65 14.48
CA GLU A 308 6.91 -16.71 14.63
C GLU A 308 7.54 -15.38 14.25
N LEU A 309 7.12 -14.79 13.13
CA LEU A 309 7.66 -13.53 12.64
C LEU A 309 7.29 -12.35 13.56
N VAL A 310 6.04 -12.28 14.03
CA VAL A 310 5.60 -11.24 14.96
C VAL A 310 6.41 -11.30 16.25
N THR A 311 6.53 -12.48 16.85
CA THR A 311 7.29 -12.71 18.09
C THR A 311 8.78 -12.37 17.90
N LEU A 312 9.37 -12.73 16.75
CA LEU A 312 10.75 -12.38 16.42
C LEU A 312 10.93 -10.86 16.30
N ALA A 313 10.02 -10.19 15.59
CA ALA A 313 10.07 -8.75 15.38
C ALA A 313 9.95 -7.98 16.72
N GLU A 314 9.01 -8.35 17.56
CA GLU A 314 8.84 -7.76 18.90
C GLU A 314 10.09 -7.93 19.76
N ARG A 315 10.70 -9.11 19.75
CA ARG A 315 11.95 -9.38 20.47
C ARG A 315 13.12 -8.55 19.96
N LEU A 316 13.26 -8.41 18.64
CA LEU A 316 14.39 -7.69 18.01
C LEU A 316 14.25 -6.17 18.16
N THR A 317 13.04 -5.64 18.08
CA THR A 317 12.77 -4.21 18.19
C THR A 317 12.56 -3.74 19.62
N GLY A 318 12.15 -4.64 20.53
CA GLY A 318 11.72 -4.29 21.89
C GLY A 318 10.34 -3.61 21.94
N HIS A 319 9.58 -3.62 20.85
CA HIS A 319 8.23 -3.05 20.75
C HIS A 319 7.19 -4.11 20.49
N VAL A 320 6.03 -3.97 21.10
CA VAL A 320 4.84 -4.79 20.80
C VAL A 320 4.32 -4.40 19.41
N ALA A 321 3.86 -5.39 18.65
CA ALA A 321 3.33 -5.15 17.32
C ALA A 321 2.00 -4.37 17.38
N GLU A 322 1.88 -3.37 16.52
CA GLU A 322 0.83 -2.36 16.51
C GLU A 322 -0.14 -2.53 15.33
N ALA A 323 -1.17 -1.69 15.33
CA ALA A 323 -2.10 -1.49 14.22
C ALA A 323 -1.93 -0.08 13.65
N VAL A 324 -2.05 0.05 12.31
CA VAL A 324 -2.00 1.34 11.62
C VAL A 324 -3.24 1.58 10.75
N ALA A 325 -3.54 2.84 10.47
CA ALA A 325 -4.71 3.20 9.67
C ALA A 325 -4.44 3.17 8.14
N PHE A 326 -3.17 3.34 7.72
CA PHE A 326 -2.79 3.25 6.30
C PHE A 326 -2.73 1.78 5.86
N ALA A 327 -2.94 1.53 4.59
CA ALA A 327 -2.85 0.20 4.01
C ALA A 327 -1.50 0.01 3.31
N THR A 328 -1.12 -1.25 3.14
CA THR A 328 0.11 -1.69 2.49
C THR A 328 -0.16 -2.92 1.63
N GLU A 329 0.86 -3.45 1.00
CA GLU A 329 0.79 -4.69 0.21
C GLU A 329 0.66 -5.98 1.06
N ALA A 330 0.62 -5.88 2.39
CA ALA A 330 0.62 -7.03 3.30
C ALA A 330 -0.48 -8.08 3.03
N PRO A 331 -1.73 -7.71 2.70
CA PRO A 331 -2.78 -8.69 2.39
C PRO A 331 -2.43 -9.59 1.21
N TYR A 332 -1.72 -9.06 0.20
CA TYR A 332 -1.34 -9.81 -1.00
C TYR A 332 -0.23 -10.82 -0.70
N LEU A 333 0.77 -10.46 0.11
CA LEU A 333 1.81 -11.41 0.53
C LEU A 333 1.25 -12.48 1.46
N GLN A 334 0.28 -12.14 2.33
CA GLN A 334 -0.43 -13.10 3.16
C GLN A 334 -1.25 -14.10 2.32
N GLN A 335 -1.91 -13.66 1.23
CA GLN A 335 -2.61 -14.54 0.29
C GLN A 335 -1.66 -15.53 -0.38
N LEU A 336 -0.39 -15.20 -0.55
CA LEU A 336 0.66 -16.08 -1.07
C LEU A 336 1.25 -17.03 0.00
N GLY A 337 0.69 -17.04 1.21
CA GLY A 337 1.06 -17.94 2.30
C GLY A 337 2.22 -17.45 3.18
N CYS A 338 2.64 -16.19 3.05
CA CYS A 338 3.65 -15.62 3.92
C CYS A 338 3.03 -15.17 5.26
N GLU A 339 3.64 -15.56 6.38
CA GLU A 339 3.46 -14.81 7.62
C GLU A 339 4.03 -13.41 7.40
N THR A 340 3.26 -12.35 7.56
CA THR A 340 3.62 -11.01 7.08
C THR A 340 3.60 -9.99 8.22
N ILE A 341 4.59 -9.10 8.24
CA ILE A 341 4.60 -7.88 9.05
C ILE A 341 5.02 -6.69 8.20
N VAL A 342 4.65 -5.49 8.66
CA VAL A 342 5.15 -4.24 8.12
C VAL A 342 6.15 -3.65 9.11
N LEU A 343 7.38 -3.38 8.66
CA LEU A 343 8.47 -2.95 9.54
C LEU A 343 9.60 -2.29 8.74
N GLY A 344 9.72 -1.00 8.86
CA GLY A 344 10.79 -0.24 8.21
C GLY A 344 11.27 0.99 8.99
N PRO A 345 12.36 1.60 8.52
CA PRO A 345 13.08 2.63 9.27
C PRO A 345 12.42 4.00 9.27
N GLY A 346 11.68 4.32 8.21
CA GLY A 346 11.06 5.63 8.02
C GLY A 346 10.00 5.95 9.06
N ASP A 347 9.59 7.20 9.11
CA ASP A 347 8.45 7.65 9.91
C ASP A 347 7.34 8.09 8.96
N ILE A 348 6.14 7.55 9.14
CA ILE A 348 4.98 7.88 8.28
C ILE A 348 4.65 9.38 8.26
N ALA A 349 5.00 10.12 9.30
CA ALA A 349 4.84 11.57 9.34
C ALA A 349 5.74 12.32 8.35
N CYS A 350 6.80 11.67 7.84
CA CYS A 350 7.70 12.23 6.81
C CYS A 350 7.30 11.81 5.40
N ALA A 351 6.51 10.75 5.25
CA ALA A 351 6.03 10.27 3.97
C ALA A 351 5.04 11.27 3.33
N HIS A 352 5.03 11.35 2.00
CA HIS A 352 4.14 12.22 1.22
C HIS A 352 4.24 13.73 1.59
N GLN A 353 5.37 14.13 2.17
CA GLN A 353 5.62 15.51 2.60
C GLN A 353 6.81 16.11 1.85
N PRO A 354 6.83 17.44 1.58
CA PRO A 354 8.03 18.11 1.14
C PRO A 354 9.18 17.93 2.16
N ASP A 355 10.40 17.85 1.66
CA ASP A 355 11.60 17.57 2.46
C ASP A 355 11.54 16.21 3.17
N GLU A 356 10.94 15.18 2.54
CA GLU A 356 10.99 13.79 2.97
C GLU A 356 12.41 13.36 3.30
N TYR A 357 12.60 12.63 4.40
CA TYR A 357 13.93 12.22 4.83
C TYR A 357 13.95 10.89 5.58
N LEU A 358 15.11 10.24 5.57
CA LEU A 358 15.46 9.18 6.51
C LEU A 358 16.44 9.71 7.55
N ASP A 359 16.13 9.48 8.83
CA ASP A 359 17.04 9.79 9.94
C ASP A 359 18.22 8.80 9.96
N LEU A 360 19.46 9.31 9.97
CA LEU A 360 20.67 8.47 9.95
C LEU A 360 20.77 7.54 11.17
N ALA A 361 20.18 7.94 12.31
CA ALA A 361 20.11 7.11 13.49
C ALA A 361 19.30 5.82 13.30
N ARG A 362 18.46 5.75 12.27
CA ARG A 362 17.67 4.55 11.92
C ARG A 362 18.39 3.53 11.05
N ILE A 363 19.50 3.92 10.39
CA ILE A 363 20.23 3.07 9.44
C ILE A 363 20.78 1.81 10.12
N GLU A 364 21.68 1.99 11.09
CA GLU A 364 22.34 0.84 11.76
C GLU A 364 21.36 -0.09 12.50
N PRO A 365 20.35 0.42 13.24
CA PRO A 365 19.33 -0.44 13.83
C PRO A 365 18.56 -1.26 12.78
N THR A 366 18.21 -0.67 11.63
CA THR A 366 17.52 -1.37 10.54
C THR A 366 18.39 -2.47 9.93
N VAL A 367 19.62 -2.16 9.57
CA VAL A 367 20.56 -3.13 9.00
C VAL A 367 20.76 -4.32 9.94
N ARG A 368 20.95 -4.07 11.22
CA ARG A 368 21.10 -5.11 12.25
C ARG A 368 19.83 -5.95 12.41
N LEU A 369 18.67 -5.33 12.39
CA LEU A 369 17.37 -5.99 12.46
C LEU A 369 17.15 -6.92 11.27
N LEU A 370 17.33 -6.42 10.04
CA LEU A 370 17.20 -7.21 8.83
C LEU A 370 18.20 -8.36 8.77
N ARG A 371 19.44 -8.13 9.18
CA ARG A 371 20.47 -9.16 9.27
C ARG A 371 20.07 -10.30 10.22
N SER A 372 19.52 -9.95 11.38
CA SER A 372 19.02 -10.93 12.36
C SER A 372 17.84 -11.75 11.83
N MET A 373 16.95 -11.13 11.05
CA MET A 373 15.84 -11.82 10.40
C MET A 373 16.31 -12.74 9.27
N ILE A 374 17.27 -12.29 8.46
CA ILE A 374 17.89 -13.13 7.42
C ILE A 374 18.60 -14.33 8.06
N ASP A 375 19.37 -14.13 9.12
CA ASP A 375 20.04 -15.22 9.86
C ASP A 375 19.00 -16.24 10.33
N HIS A 376 17.95 -15.79 11.00
CA HIS A 376 16.90 -16.65 11.54
C HIS A 376 16.18 -17.46 10.46
N TYR A 377 15.75 -16.82 9.36
CA TYR A 377 14.90 -17.45 8.36
C TYR A 377 15.69 -18.17 7.25
N CYS A 378 16.91 -17.73 6.96
CA CYS A 378 17.64 -18.23 5.80
C CYS A 378 18.90 -19.04 6.14
N LEU A 379 19.55 -18.79 7.28
CA LEU A 379 20.82 -19.47 7.64
C LEU A 379 20.63 -20.55 8.68
N GLN A 380 19.69 -20.41 9.61
CA GLN A 380 19.41 -21.42 10.63
C GLN A 380 18.60 -22.60 10.06
N PRO A 381 18.72 -23.82 10.65
CA PRO A 381 17.83 -24.91 10.29
C PRO A 381 16.38 -24.51 10.58
N ALA A 382 15.46 -24.90 9.68
CA ALA A 382 14.04 -24.69 9.95
C ALA A 382 13.67 -25.29 11.32
N SER A 383 13.04 -24.50 12.18
CA SER A 383 12.47 -25.00 13.43
C SER A 383 11.50 -26.13 13.09
N ARG A 384 11.74 -27.34 13.62
CA ARG A 384 10.78 -28.44 13.49
C ARG A 384 9.55 -28.04 14.32
N GLY A 385 8.49 -27.59 13.62
CA GLY A 385 7.17 -27.40 14.22
C GLY A 385 6.52 -28.71 14.64
#